data_627d503b0988efde9768e3f6adb2b900
#
_entry.id   627d503b0988efde9768e3f6adb2b900
#
_cell.length_a   1.000
_cell.length_b   1.000
_cell.length_c   1.000
_cell.angle_alpha   90.00
_cell.angle_beta   90.00
_cell.angle_gamma   90.00
#
_symmetry.space_group_name_H-M   'P 1'
#
loop_
_entity.id
_entity.type
_entity.pdbx_description
1 polymer ?
#
loop_
_entity_poly.entity_id
_entity_poly.type
_entity_poly.pdbx_seq_one_letter_code
_entity_poly.pdbx_strand_id
1 'polypeptide(L)'
;HVLGSRGLGDVYKRQELNIYRTTISRMLKQARQLGIVEIKINDFNSDLFALEEQLKQRYHLKKAVVIAGEPHANHQRKEQLLSTEAALYLKQIIKPNNIVGFAWGSILSGMIGQLQHPIQTDATFVPLVGGPSPSNAAYHVNGIVYDAARTFGGHSLFVDAAAVQESKYIRDGILTSNYFRQIRDCWNHLDIALLGIGGPLSNTSSRWRDLLTDTDRELLKERQAIGDCCCTFFDKHGKILTGDLLDRTIAIPLPQLAHVPNSILSLIHI
;
A
#
# COMPACT_ATOMS: atom_id res chain seq x y z
N HIS A 1 12.79 -6.18 -28.88
CA HIS A 1 11.31 -6.28 -28.98
C HIS A 1 10.78 -7.07 -27.81
N VAL A 2 10.11 -6.38 -26.91
CA VAL A 2 9.48 -6.93 -25.71
C VAL A 2 8.20 -7.65 -26.12
N LEU A 3 8.15 -8.95 -25.92
CA LEU A 3 6.96 -9.79 -26.05
C LEU A 3 6.19 -9.77 -24.73
N GLY A 4 5.34 -8.78 -24.56
CA GLY A 4 4.43 -8.68 -23.43
C GLY A 4 3.04 -8.28 -23.87
N SER A 5 2.22 -9.24 -24.28
CA SER A 5 0.78 -9.08 -24.26
C SER A 5 0.09 -10.44 -24.24
N ARG A 6 -0.68 -10.66 -23.21
CA ARG A 6 -1.34 -11.91 -22.86
C ARG A 6 -2.54 -12.23 -23.75
N GLY A 7 -2.72 -13.51 -24.07
CA GLY A 7 -3.98 -14.11 -24.51
C GLY A 7 -4.47 -13.78 -25.94
N LEU A 8 -4.84 -12.58 -26.22
CA LEU A 8 -5.32 -12.17 -27.56
C LEU A 8 -4.20 -12.10 -28.61
N GLY A 9 -2.99 -11.72 -28.21
CA GLY A 9 -1.81 -11.70 -29.10
C GLY A 9 -1.40 -13.06 -29.63
N ASP A 10 -1.62 -14.13 -28.86
CA ASP A 10 -1.22 -15.49 -29.28
C ASP A 10 -2.16 -16.12 -30.29
N VAL A 11 -3.42 -15.72 -30.30
CA VAL A 11 -4.41 -16.16 -31.32
C VAL A 11 -4.13 -15.45 -32.66
N TYR A 12 -3.88 -14.14 -32.62
CA TYR A 12 -3.56 -13.34 -33.81
C TYR A 12 -2.25 -13.79 -34.47
N LYS A 13 -1.19 -13.97 -33.69
CA LYS A 13 0.12 -14.45 -34.18
C LYS A 13 0.05 -15.86 -34.77
N ARG A 14 -0.83 -16.72 -34.26
CA ARG A 14 -1.08 -18.06 -34.80
C ARG A 14 -1.77 -18.00 -36.16
N GLN A 15 -2.70 -17.07 -36.36
CA GLN A 15 -3.38 -16.88 -37.63
C GLN A 15 -2.46 -16.29 -38.70
N GLU A 16 -1.60 -15.36 -38.33
CA GLU A 16 -0.64 -14.70 -39.22
C GLU A 16 0.47 -15.66 -39.71
N LEU A 17 0.91 -16.61 -38.86
CA LEU A 17 1.93 -17.58 -39.17
C LEU A 17 1.39 -18.91 -39.70
N ASN A 18 0.08 -19.09 -39.78
CA ASN A 18 -0.60 -20.30 -40.24
C ASN A 18 -0.11 -21.61 -39.56
N ILE A 19 0.16 -21.52 -38.24
CA ILE A 19 0.74 -22.62 -37.46
C ILE A 19 -0.28 -23.16 -36.45
N TYR A 20 -0.48 -24.48 -36.47
CA TYR A 20 -1.36 -25.17 -35.51
C TYR A 20 -0.80 -25.14 -34.07
N ARG A 21 -1.70 -25.10 -33.08
CA ARG A 21 -1.37 -25.07 -31.65
C ARG A 21 -0.43 -26.21 -31.22
N THR A 22 -0.64 -27.41 -31.74
CA THR A 22 0.20 -28.59 -31.50
C THR A 22 1.62 -28.41 -32.02
N THR A 23 1.76 -27.76 -33.18
CA THR A 23 3.06 -27.47 -33.78
C THR A 23 3.85 -26.46 -32.96
N ILE A 24 3.19 -25.40 -32.47
CA ILE A 24 3.83 -24.41 -31.58
C ILE A 24 4.30 -25.06 -30.27
N SER A 25 3.48 -25.89 -29.65
CA SER A 25 3.87 -26.60 -28.42
C SER A 25 5.09 -27.51 -28.66
N ARG A 26 5.13 -28.20 -29.80
CA ARG A 26 6.29 -29.03 -30.19
C ARG A 26 7.52 -28.17 -30.45
N MET A 27 7.39 -27.05 -31.18
CA MET A 27 8.50 -26.14 -31.48
C MET A 27 9.05 -25.50 -30.19
N LEU A 28 8.21 -25.08 -29.26
CA LEU A 28 8.64 -24.55 -27.96
C LEU A 28 9.36 -25.61 -27.11
N LYS A 29 8.88 -26.87 -27.14
CA LYS A 29 9.56 -27.99 -26.47
C LYS A 29 10.93 -28.23 -27.08
N GLN A 30 11.03 -28.26 -28.41
CA GLN A 30 12.28 -28.44 -29.13
C GLN A 30 13.25 -27.27 -28.98
N ALA A 31 12.74 -26.02 -28.96
CA ALA A 31 13.55 -24.83 -28.71
C ALA A 31 14.14 -24.82 -27.29
N ARG A 32 13.41 -25.33 -26.30
CA ARG A 32 13.95 -25.55 -24.94
C ARG A 32 15.03 -26.64 -24.93
N GLN A 33 14.81 -27.77 -25.61
CA GLN A 33 15.78 -28.87 -25.67
C GLN A 33 17.07 -28.47 -26.40
N LEU A 34 16.98 -27.58 -27.37
CA LEU A 34 18.11 -27.07 -28.15
C LEU A 34 18.76 -25.83 -27.51
N GLY A 35 18.30 -25.38 -26.34
CA GLY A 35 18.83 -24.19 -25.68
C GLY A 35 18.54 -22.85 -26.37
N ILE A 36 17.68 -22.83 -27.40
CA ILE A 36 17.28 -21.61 -28.12
C ILE A 36 16.41 -20.74 -27.26
N VAL A 37 15.62 -21.36 -26.36
CA VAL A 37 14.82 -20.69 -25.35
C VAL A 37 15.21 -21.21 -23.98
N GLU A 38 15.90 -20.39 -23.22
CA GLU A 38 16.19 -20.64 -21.82
C GLU A 38 15.15 -19.89 -20.96
N ILE A 39 14.32 -20.64 -20.22
CA ILE A 39 13.42 -20.08 -19.23
C ILE A 39 14.19 -20.12 -17.91
N LYS A 40 14.80 -19.01 -17.56
CA LYS A 40 15.29 -18.77 -16.19
C LYS A 40 14.15 -18.18 -15.39
N ILE A 41 13.66 -18.94 -14.43
CA ILE A 41 12.87 -18.36 -13.33
C ILE A 41 13.95 -17.81 -12.39
N ASN A 42 14.34 -16.55 -12.62
CA ASN A 42 15.23 -15.85 -11.71
C ASN A 42 14.50 -15.75 -10.37
N ASP A 43 15.20 -16.19 -9.31
CA ASP A 43 14.81 -15.99 -7.91
C ASP A 43 13.51 -16.66 -7.43
N PHE A 44 13.15 -17.83 -7.98
CA PHE A 44 12.16 -18.68 -7.31
C PHE A 44 12.76 -19.23 -6.01
N ASN A 45 12.55 -18.52 -4.94
CA ASN A 45 12.89 -18.97 -3.60
C ASN A 45 11.69 -19.77 -3.05
N SER A 46 11.85 -21.11 -3.01
CA SER A 46 10.80 -22.02 -2.51
C SER A 46 10.36 -21.70 -1.08
N ASP A 47 11.27 -21.19 -0.27
CA ASP A 47 11.02 -20.90 1.14
C ASP A 47 10.18 -19.63 1.30
N LEU A 48 10.43 -18.61 0.47
CA LEU A 48 9.61 -17.40 0.45
C LEU A 48 8.20 -17.73 -0.05
N PHE A 49 8.07 -18.52 -1.11
CA PHE A 49 6.78 -18.96 -1.60
C PHE A 49 5.99 -19.75 -0.55
N ALA A 50 6.65 -20.67 0.16
CA ALA A 50 6.03 -21.40 1.25
C ALA A 50 5.56 -20.49 2.37
N LEU A 51 6.34 -19.45 2.71
CA LEU A 51 5.97 -18.45 3.71
C LEU A 51 4.77 -17.58 3.24
N GLU A 52 4.74 -17.16 1.97
CA GLU A 52 3.60 -16.45 1.39
C GLU A 52 2.30 -17.25 1.50
N GLU A 53 2.35 -18.56 1.16
CA GLU A 53 1.20 -19.44 1.26
C GLU A 53 0.78 -19.67 2.73
N GLN A 54 1.71 -19.80 3.65
CA GLN A 54 1.41 -19.88 5.10
C GLN A 54 0.73 -18.60 5.61
N LEU A 55 1.24 -17.41 5.23
CA LEU A 55 0.63 -16.14 5.60
C LEU A 55 -0.79 -16.01 5.03
N LYS A 56 -0.98 -16.37 3.76
CA LYS A 56 -2.30 -16.36 3.11
C LYS A 56 -3.30 -17.24 3.84
N GLN A 57 -2.91 -18.47 4.17
CA GLN A 57 -3.78 -19.43 4.87
C GLN A 57 -4.09 -19.00 6.30
N ARG A 58 -3.06 -18.56 7.04
CA ARG A 58 -3.19 -18.19 8.45
C ARG A 58 -4.05 -16.95 8.67
N TYR A 59 -3.92 -15.96 7.79
CA TYR A 59 -4.58 -14.65 7.92
C TYR A 59 -5.69 -14.42 6.88
N HIS A 60 -6.04 -15.45 6.11
CA HIS A 60 -7.05 -15.39 5.05
C HIS A 60 -6.83 -14.26 4.04
N LEU A 61 -5.54 -14.03 3.68
CA LEU A 61 -5.16 -12.98 2.76
C LEU A 61 -5.41 -13.40 1.31
N LYS A 62 -5.85 -12.49 0.48
CA LYS A 62 -5.97 -12.71 -0.98
C LYS A 62 -4.59 -12.91 -1.61
N LYS A 63 -3.59 -12.20 -1.13
CA LYS A 63 -2.21 -12.26 -1.60
C LYS A 63 -1.26 -11.90 -0.45
N ALA A 64 -0.13 -12.57 -0.39
CA ALA A 64 1.03 -12.17 0.39
C ALA A 64 2.23 -12.06 -0.57
N VAL A 65 3.11 -11.10 -0.33
CA VAL A 65 4.37 -10.94 -1.06
C VAL A 65 5.46 -10.80 -0.01
N VAL A 66 6.36 -11.78 0.02
CA VAL A 66 7.50 -11.80 0.93
C VAL A 66 8.77 -11.50 0.15
N ILE A 67 9.50 -10.48 0.57
CA ILE A 67 10.71 -10.04 -0.11
C ILE A 67 11.92 -10.56 0.65
N ALA A 68 12.81 -11.25 -0.05
CA ALA A 68 14.07 -11.70 0.53
C ALA A 68 14.88 -10.50 1.04
N GLY A 69 15.26 -10.55 2.31
CA GLY A 69 16.21 -9.58 2.85
C GLY A 69 17.59 -9.85 2.28
N GLU A 70 18.29 -8.80 1.84
CA GLU A 70 19.71 -8.91 1.51
C GLU A 70 20.51 -9.07 2.81
N PRO A 71 21.53 -9.94 2.86
CA PRO A 71 22.42 -10.03 4.03
C PRO A 71 23.01 -8.65 4.35
N HIS A 72 22.89 -8.23 5.59
CA HIS A 72 23.36 -6.93 6.08
C HIS A 72 22.65 -5.69 5.51
N ALA A 73 21.49 -5.85 4.85
CA ALA A 73 20.71 -4.70 4.39
C ALA A 73 20.32 -3.81 5.59
N ASN A 74 20.65 -2.53 5.48
CA ASN A 74 20.18 -1.54 6.44
C ASN A 74 18.68 -1.27 6.25
N HIS A 75 18.07 -0.54 7.18
CA HIS A 75 16.65 -0.22 7.17
C HIS A 75 16.22 0.46 5.85
N GLN A 76 17.00 1.41 5.37
CA GLN A 76 16.71 2.14 4.13
C GLN A 76 16.67 1.21 2.90
N ARG A 77 17.58 0.23 2.83
CA ARG A 77 17.59 -0.75 1.74
C ARG A 77 16.36 -1.65 1.77
N LYS A 78 15.92 -2.06 2.96
CA LYS A 78 14.67 -2.84 3.14
C LYS A 78 13.45 -2.03 2.71
N GLU A 79 13.37 -0.76 3.10
CA GLU A 79 12.29 0.14 2.64
C GLU A 79 12.27 0.28 1.11
N GLN A 80 13.43 0.42 0.48
CA GLN A 80 13.54 0.53 -0.96
C GLN A 80 13.03 -0.73 -1.68
N LEU A 81 13.41 -1.91 -1.22
CA LEU A 81 12.93 -3.19 -1.77
C LEU A 81 11.41 -3.31 -1.66
N LEU A 82 10.86 -3.03 -0.48
CA LEU A 82 9.42 -3.03 -0.25
C LEU A 82 8.69 -2.00 -1.13
N SER A 83 9.23 -0.79 -1.23
CA SER A 83 8.69 0.27 -2.07
C SER A 83 8.63 -0.14 -3.54
N THR A 84 9.66 -0.80 -4.04
CA THR A 84 9.73 -1.28 -5.43
C THR A 84 8.66 -2.33 -5.71
N GLU A 85 8.55 -3.34 -4.86
CA GLU A 85 7.55 -4.41 -5.04
C GLU A 85 6.12 -3.88 -4.86
N ALA A 86 5.89 -2.99 -3.90
CA ALA A 86 4.60 -2.34 -3.71
C ALA A 86 4.19 -1.51 -4.93
N ALA A 87 5.14 -0.80 -5.56
CA ALA A 87 4.93 -0.04 -6.78
C ALA A 87 4.51 -0.94 -7.95
N LEU A 88 5.23 -2.04 -8.16
CA LEU A 88 4.93 -3.02 -9.19
C LEU A 88 3.55 -3.65 -8.97
N TYR A 89 3.21 -3.95 -7.73
CA TYR A 89 1.89 -4.49 -7.40
C TYR A 89 0.77 -3.49 -7.64
N LEU A 90 0.91 -2.24 -7.17
CA LEU A 90 -0.08 -1.19 -7.40
C LEU A 90 -0.33 -0.99 -8.91
N LYS A 91 0.74 -0.96 -9.71
CA LYS A 91 0.65 -0.86 -11.16
C LYS A 91 -0.18 -1.97 -11.81
N GLN A 92 -0.17 -3.18 -11.23
CA GLN A 92 -0.92 -4.31 -11.74
C GLN A 92 -2.41 -4.26 -11.42
N ILE A 93 -2.79 -3.67 -10.27
CA ILE A 93 -4.16 -3.72 -9.77
C ILE A 93 -4.96 -2.45 -10.03
N ILE A 94 -4.28 -1.32 -10.21
CA ILE A 94 -4.96 -0.04 -10.47
C ILE A 94 -5.70 -0.10 -11.82
N LYS A 95 -6.93 0.39 -11.82
CA LYS A 95 -7.79 0.44 -12.99
C LYS A 95 -8.25 1.88 -13.25
N PRO A 96 -8.73 2.18 -14.46
CA PRO A 96 -9.35 3.47 -14.75
C PRO A 96 -10.47 3.81 -13.76
N ASN A 97 -10.49 5.08 -13.34
CA ASN A 97 -11.48 5.65 -12.42
C ASN A 97 -11.50 5.05 -11.00
N ASN A 98 -10.49 4.26 -10.61
CA ASN A 98 -10.42 3.78 -9.23
C ASN A 98 -10.30 4.94 -8.23
N ILE A 99 -10.85 4.73 -7.03
CA ILE A 99 -10.62 5.58 -5.86
C ILE A 99 -9.58 4.87 -4.99
N VAL A 100 -8.41 5.51 -4.84
CA VAL A 100 -7.24 4.95 -4.20
C VAL A 100 -6.87 5.76 -2.97
N GLY A 101 -6.98 5.17 -1.81
CA GLY A 101 -6.63 5.79 -0.54
C GLY A 101 -5.19 5.52 -0.12
N PHE A 102 -4.51 6.54 0.37
CA PHE A 102 -3.15 6.44 0.91
C PHE A 102 -3.10 6.87 2.37
N ALA A 103 -2.47 6.05 3.19
CA ALA A 103 -1.87 6.53 4.43
C ALA A 103 -0.51 7.19 4.11
N TRP A 104 0.26 7.52 5.14
CA TRP A 104 1.59 8.11 5.03
C TRP A 104 2.66 7.14 5.55
N GLY A 105 3.90 7.40 5.17
CA GLY A 105 5.05 6.61 5.58
C GLY A 105 6.13 6.53 4.49
N SER A 106 7.34 6.19 4.91
CA SER A 106 8.52 6.14 4.01
C SER A 106 8.33 5.16 2.85
N ILE A 107 7.74 3.99 3.11
CA ILE A 107 7.51 2.98 2.06
C ILE A 107 6.50 3.49 1.04
N LEU A 108 5.38 4.09 1.50
CA LEU A 108 4.34 4.58 0.60
C LEU A 108 4.83 5.77 -0.24
N SER A 109 5.59 6.67 0.38
CA SER A 109 6.27 7.76 -0.33
C SER A 109 7.29 7.22 -1.34
N GLY A 110 8.15 6.29 -0.91
CA GLY A 110 9.16 5.67 -1.77
C GLY A 110 8.56 4.88 -2.93
N MET A 111 7.39 4.26 -2.74
CA MET A 111 6.69 3.48 -3.76
C MET A 111 6.35 4.32 -5.00
N ILE A 112 5.84 5.52 -4.82
CA ILE A 112 5.50 6.39 -5.96
C ILE A 112 6.75 6.80 -6.73
N GLY A 113 7.86 7.06 -6.03
CA GLY A 113 9.16 7.39 -6.64
C GLY A 113 9.77 6.27 -7.50
N GLN A 114 9.34 5.01 -7.34
CA GLN A 114 9.81 3.88 -8.16
C GLN A 114 9.07 3.76 -9.51
N LEU A 115 7.99 4.49 -9.73
CA LEU A 115 7.22 4.43 -10.96
C LEU A 115 7.78 5.41 -11.99
N GLN A 116 8.56 4.88 -12.93
CA GLN A 116 9.33 5.69 -13.90
C GLN A 116 8.51 6.25 -15.06
N HIS A 117 7.33 5.69 -15.36
CA HIS A 117 6.54 6.09 -16.52
C HIS A 117 5.10 6.39 -16.13
N PRO A 118 4.58 7.56 -16.53
CA PRO A 118 3.18 7.90 -16.33
C PRO A 118 2.25 6.84 -16.94
N ILE A 119 1.18 6.53 -16.20
CA ILE A 119 0.13 5.61 -16.64
C ILE A 119 -1.18 6.41 -16.59
N GLN A 120 -1.93 6.44 -17.67
CA GLN A 120 -3.19 7.17 -17.69
C GLN A 120 -4.32 6.29 -17.13
N THR A 121 -4.85 6.66 -15.97
CA THR A 121 -5.92 5.89 -15.30
C THR A 121 -7.15 6.71 -14.96
N ASP A 122 -7.06 8.04 -14.92
CA ASP A 122 -8.09 8.94 -14.39
C ASP A 122 -8.56 8.56 -12.96
N ALA A 123 -7.71 7.88 -12.22
CA ALA A 123 -7.98 7.47 -10.84
C ALA A 123 -7.98 8.68 -9.89
N THR A 124 -8.75 8.60 -8.82
CA THR A 124 -8.77 9.61 -7.76
C THR A 124 -7.98 9.13 -6.55
N PHE A 125 -7.01 9.91 -6.12
CA PHE A 125 -6.14 9.63 -4.99
C PHE A 125 -6.53 10.47 -3.79
N VAL A 126 -6.77 9.82 -2.64
CA VAL A 126 -7.31 10.47 -1.44
C VAL A 126 -6.52 10.09 -0.19
N PRO A 127 -6.24 11.03 0.74
CA PRO A 127 -5.67 10.70 2.03
C PRO A 127 -6.62 9.86 2.88
N LEU A 128 -6.09 8.85 3.57
CA LEU A 128 -6.84 8.02 4.53
C LEU A 128 -6.71 8.54 5.97
N VAL A 129 -5.83 9.51 6.19
CA VAL A 129 -5.51 10.06 7.50
C VAL A 129 -5.08 11.51 7.32
N GLY A 130 -5.25 12.33 8.34
CA GLY A 130 -4.76 13.70 8.37
C GLY A 130 -3.24 13.79 8.24
N GLY A 131 -2.69 14.98 8.04
CA GLY A 131 -1.25 15.18 7.87
C GLY A 131 -0.44 14.78 9.11
N PRO A 132 0.82 14.36 8.92
CA PRO A 132 1.79 14.23 10.01
C PRO A 132 2.18 15.62 10.53
N SER A 133 3.05 15.64 11.55
CA SER A 133 3.66 16.87 12.03
C SER A 133 4.32 17.69 10.90
N PRO A 134 4.30 19.02 10.95
CA PRO A 134 4.92 19.90 9.96
C PRO A 134 6.41 19.60 9.71
N SER A 135 7.11 19.02 10.69
CA SER A 135 8.51 18.63 10.58
C SER A 135 8.75 17.45 9.60
N ASN A 136 7.71 16.75 9.18
CA ASN A 136 7.78 15.54 8.35
C ASN A 136 7.24 15.72 6.93
N ALA A 137 7.58 16.81 6.29
CA ALA A 137 7.08 17.16 4.94
C ALA A 137 7.33 16.07 3.88
N ALA A 138 8.46 15.34 3.97
CA ALA A 138 8.82 14.29 3.00
C ALA A 138 7.84 13.10 2.97
N TYR A 139 7.11 12.89 4.05
CA TYR A 139 6.13 11.79 4.17
C TYR A 139 4.70 12.30 4.29
N HIS A 140 4.47 13.56 3.96
CA HIS A 140 3.15 14.15 4.07
C HIS A 140 2.18 13.50 3.09
N VAL A 141 1.03 13.06 3.59
CA VAL A 141 0.04 12.32 2.79
C VAL A 141 -0.41 13.09 1.54
N ASN A 142 -0.57 14.41 1.63
CA ASN A 142 -0.94 15.24 0.49
C ASN A 142 0.12 15.21 -0.61
N GLY A 143 1.42 15.16 -0.26
CA GLY A 143 2.52 14.97 -1.22
C GLY A 143 2.44 13.61 -1.90
N ILE A 144 2.19 12.54 -1.13
CA ILE A 144 2.06 11.17 -1.65
C ILE A 144 0.91 11.06 -2.65
N VAL A 145 -0.29 11.56 -2.30
CA VAL A 145 -1.45 11.51 -3.22
C VAL A 145 -1.29 12.42 -4.44
N TYR A 146 -0.61 13.55 -4.30
CA TYR A 146 -0.28 14.42 -5.42
C TYR A 146 0.66 13.75 -6.43
N ASP A 147 1.75 13.17 -5.93
CA ASP A 147 2.70 12.46 -6.78
C ASP A 147 2.10 11.20 -7.40
N ALA A 148 1.23 10.49 -6.67
CA ALA A 148 0.45 9.38 -7.21
C ALA A 148 -0.46 9.84 -8.37
N ALA A 149 -1.20 10.92 -8.20
CA ALA A 149 -2.05 11.48 -9.25
C ALA A 149 -1.25 11.86 -10.50
N ARG A 150 -0.09 12.49 -10.33
CA ARG A 150 0.81 12.80 -11.45
C ARG A 150 1.32 11.56 -12.18
N THR A 151 1.68 10.53 -11.42
CA THR A 151 2.26 9.29 -11.97
C THR A 151 1.21 8.44 -12.70
N PHE A 152 -0.02 8.43 -12.18
CA PHE A 152 -1.11 7.63 -12.75
C PHE A 152 -2.08 8.45 -13.62
N GLY A 153 -1.75 9.71 -13.92
CA GLY A 153 -2.58 10.57 -14.78
C GLY A 153 -4.01 10.72 -14.25
N GLY A 154 -4.14 10.99 -12.95
CA GLY A 154 -5.43 11.07 -12.26
C GLY A 154 -5.58 12.35 -11.45
N HIS A 155 -6.46 12.32 -10.46
CA HIS A 155 -6.81 13.45 -9.61
C HIS A 155 -6.40 13.20 -8.16
N SER A 156 -6.08 14.26 -7.41
CA SER A 156 -5.79 14.17 -5.97
C SER A 156 -6.70 15.06 -5.15
N LEU A 157 -7.11 14.55 -3.99
CA LEU A 157 -7.76 15.33 -2.95
C LEU A 157 -6.77 15.52 -1.80
N PHE A 158 -6.94 16.59 -1.01
CA PHE A 158 -6.05 16.91 0.11
C PHE A 158 -6.81 17.02 1.42
N VAL A 159 -6.14 16.68 2.51
CA VAL A 159 -6.59 16.92 3.89
C VAL A 159 -5.68 17.97 4.51
N ASP A 160 -6.20 19.19 4.67
CA ASP A 160 -5.46 20.31 5.28
C ASP A 160 -5.71 20.36 6.79
N ALA A 161 -5.49 19.23 7.45
CA ALA A 161 -5.62 19.09 8.89
C ALA A 161 -4.63 18.05 9.42
N ALA A 162 -4.09 18.27 10.61
CA ALA A 162 -3.25 17.28 11.28
C ALA A 162 -4.02 16.00 11.58
N ALA A 163 -3.33 14.87 11.64
CA ALA A 163 -3.95 13.59 11.98
C ALA A 163 -4.55 13.59 13.39
N VAL A 164 -3.88 14.21 14.35
CA VAL A 164 -4.35 14.31 15.73
C VAL A 164 -4.68 15.78 16.01
N GLN A 165 -5.93 16.04 16.39
CA GLN A 165 -6.44 17.36 16.73
C GLN A 165 -6.31 17.62 18.23
N GLU A 166 -6.43 18.89 18.63
CA GLU A 166 -6.38 19.28 20.04
C GLU A 166 -7.62 18.79 20.82
N SER A 167 -8.74 18.61 20.15
CA SER A 167 -9.98 18.13 20.78
C SER A 167 -10.88 17.38 19.81
N LYS A 168 -11.78 16.57 20.38
CA LYS A 168 -12.88 15.93 19.64
C LYS A 168 -13.76 16.93 18.91
N TYR A 169 -14.01 18.09 19.53
CA TYR A 169 -14.86 19.14 18.95
C TYR A 169 -14.28 19.68 17.64
N ILE A 170 -12.97 19.95 17.61
CA ILE A 170 -12.27 20.42 16.39
C ILE A 170 -12.32 19.33 15.33
N ARG A 171 -11.99 18.09 15.71
CA ARG A 171 -12.01 16.94 14.78
C ARG A 171 -13.41 16.76 14.17
N ASP A 172 -14.45 16.76 14.97
CA ASP A 172 -15.82 16.57 14.49
C ASP A 172 -16.25 17.72 13.57
N GLY A 173 -15.88 18.98 13.90
CA GLY A 173 -16.12 20.13 13.04
C GLY A 173 -15.46 20.00 11.67
N ILE A 174 -14.22 19.51 11.59
CA ILE A 174 -13.53 19.26 10.34
C ILE A 174 -14.24 18.15 9.56
N LEU A 175 -14.47 16.99 10.19
CA LEU A 175 -15.07 15.84 9.54
C LEU A 175 -16.50 16.10 9.02
N THR A 176 -17.27 16.95 9.69
CA THR A 176 -18.65 17.28 9.26
C THR A 176 -18.73 18.46 8.29
N SER A 177 -17.63 19.17 8.09
CA SER A 177 -17.57 20.31 7.19
C SER A 177 -17.90 19.96 5.74
N ASN A 178 -18.38 20.93 4.97
CA ASN A 178 -18.57 20.79 3.53
C ASN A 178 -17.25 20.57 2.79
N TYR A 179 -16.14 21.13 3.30
CA TYR A 179 -14.82 20.91 2.77
C TYR A 179 -14.43 19.42 2.80
N PHE A 180 -14.72 18.72 3.90
CA PHE A 180 -14.36 17.33 4.07
C PHE A 180 -15.33 16.34 3.39
N ARG A 181 -16.47 16.82 2.89
CA ARG A 181 -17.51 15.96 2.30
C ARG A 181 -16.98 15.07 1.18
N GLN A 182 -16.24 15.64 0.25
CA GLN A 182 -15.71 14.90 -0.90
C GLN A 182 -14.74 13.77 -0.47
N ILE A 183 -13.95 14.01 0.58
CA ILE A 183 -13.04 13.00 1.14
C ILE A 183 -13.83 11.86 1.76
N ARG A 184 -14.87 12.16 2.55
CA ARG A 184 -15.77 11.13 3.12
C ARG A 184 -16.46 10.31 2.05
N ASP A 185 -16.93 10.97 0.98
CA ASP A 185 -17.56 10.29 -0.14
C ASP A 185 -16.57 9.31 -0.81
N CYS A 186 -15.32 9.72 -1.00
CA CYS A 186 -14.26 8.83 -1.47
C CYS A 186 -13.98 7.68 -0.50
N TRP A 187 -13.92 7.93 0.81
CA TRP A 187 -13.72 6.87 1.80
C TRP A 187 -14.81 5.79 1.75
N ASN A 188 -16.05 6.17 1.43
CA ASN A 188 -17.16 5.24 1.29
C ASN A 188 -17.11 4.40 0.00
N HIS A 189 -16.29 4.79 -0.98
CA HIS A 189 -16.22 4.15 -2.31
C HIS A 189 -14.80 3.74 -2.70
N LEU A 190 -13.93 3.49 -1.73
CA LEU A 190 -12.55 3.06 -1.99
C LEU A 190 -12.50 1.72 -2.72
N ASP A 191 -11.73 1.66 -3.79
CA ASP A 191 -11.38 0.43 -4.49
C ASP A 191 -10.08 -0.18 -3.95
N ILE A 192 -9.13 0.70 -3.57
CA ILE A 192 -7.80 0.33 -3.09
C ILE A 192 -7.44 1.20 -1.89
N ALA A 193 -6.93 0.61 -0.83
CA ALA A 193 -6.35 1.30 0.31
C ALA A 193 -4.90 0.85 0.52
N LEU A 194 -3.97 1.80 0.63
CA LEU A 194 -2.56 1.55 0.88
C LEU A 194 -2.18 2.05 2.27
N LEU A 195 -1.71 1.15 3.09
CA LEU A 195 -1.57 1.33 4.53
C LEU A 195 -0.19 0.87 5.00
N GLY A 196 0.35 1.58 6.00
CA GLY A 196 1.45 1.08 6.82
C GLY A 196 0.93 0.59 8.16
N ILE A 197 1.56 -0.41 8.73
CA ILE A 197 1.34 -0.80 10.12
C ILE A 197 2.53 -0.32 10.94
N GLY A 198 2.26 0.53 11.92
CA GLY A 198 3.27 1.00 12.87
C GLY A 198 3.53 -0.07 13.93
N GLY A 199 4.80 -0.22 14.31
CA GLY A 199 5.22 -1.13 15.38
C GLY A 199 4.96 -0.58 16.79
N PRO A 200 5.50 -1.21 17.84
CA PRO A 200 5.30 -0.79 19.22
C PRO A 200 5.84 0.61 19.51
N LEU A 201 5.35 1.24 20.58
CA LEU A 201 5.73 2.60 20.99
C LEU A 201 7.23 2.77 21.28
N SER A 202 7.93 1.69 21.60
CA SER A 202 9.38 1.68 21.77
C SER A 202 10.15 1.89 20.46
N ASN A 203 9.50 1.72 19.32
CA ASN A 203 10.11 2.00 18.02
C ASN A 203 10.16 3.51 17.76
N THR A 204 11.36 4.09 17.88
CA THR A 204 11.60 5.53 17.69
C THR A 204 11.61 5.97 16.23
N SER A 205 11.53 5.04 15.28
CA SER A 205 11.54 5.36 13.84
C SER A 205 10.21 5.95 13.34
N SER A 206 9.12 5.81 14.08
CA SER A 206 7.81 6.37 13.74
C SER A 206 7.75 7.88 14.03
N ARG A 207 8.18 8.67 13.05
CA ARG A 207 8.34 10.13 13.20
C ARG A 207 7.02 10.90 13.43
N TRP A 208 5.87 10.35 13.02
CA TRP A 208 4.58 11.01 13.21
C TRP A 208 4.13 11.06 14.68
N ARG A 209 4.72 10.23 15.53
CA ARG A 209 4.39 10.15 16.96
C ARG A 209 4.79 11.38 17.76
N ASP A 210 5.43 12.35 17.12
CA ASP A 210 5.62 13.70 17.67
C ASP A 210 4.30 14.48 17.85
N LEU A 211 3.21 14.06 17.17
CA LEU A 211 1.85 14.55 17.42
C LEU A 211 1.23 14.06 18.74
N LEU A 212 1.79 13.02 19.35
CA LEU A 212 1.29 12.46 20.60
C LEU A 212 1.82 13.28 21.79
N THR A 213 0.93 13.64 22.70
CA THR A 213 1.30 14.22 24.00
C THR A 213 1.92 13.16 24.90
N ASP A 214 2.59 13.57 25.98
CA ASP A 214 3.11 12.63 26.96
C ASP A 214 1.99 11.82 27.63
N THR A 215 0.85 12.44 27.91
CA THR A 215 -0.34 11.74 28.41
C THR A 215 -0.83 10.67 27.45
N ASP A 216 -0.85 10.94 26.11
CA ASP A 216 -1.19 9.93 25.13
C ASP A 216 -0.25 8.74 25.18
N ARG A 217 1.05 9.02 25.29
CA ARG A 217 2.10 7.97 25.36
C ARG A 217 1.97 7.10 26.59
N GLU A 218 1.66 7.70 27.74
CA GLU A 218 1.43 6.98 28.99
C GLU A 218 0.19 6.09 28.90
N LEU A 219 -0.94 6.64 28.46
CA LEU A 219 -2.18 5.87 28.27
C LEU A 219 -2.00 4.70 27.28
N LEU A 220 -1.29 4.91 26.17
CA LEU A 220 -1.02 3.85 25.21
C LEU A 220 -0.14 2.73 25.81
N LYS A 221 0.84 3.08 26.64
CA LYS A 221 1.66 2.11 27.38
C LYS A 221 0.82 1.31 28.38
N GLU A 222 0.05 1.99 29.23
CA GLU A 222 -0.84 1.35 30.19
C GLU A 222 -1.81 0.38 29.53
N ARG A 223 -2.34 0.75 28.36
CA ARG A 223 -3.27 -0.06 27.58
C ARG A 223 -2.60 -1.07 26.66
N GLN A 224 -1.28 -1.24 26.77
CA GLN A 224 -0.47 -2.21 26.06
C GLN A 224 -0.66 -2.12 24.52
N ALA A 225 -0.64 -0.91 23.97
CA ALA A 225 -0.63 -0.67 22.53
C ALA A 225 0.58 -1.36 21.90
N ILE A 226 0.37 -2.22 20.91
CA ILE A 226 1.45 -2.92 20.19
C ILE A 226 1.74 -2.33 18.83
N GLY A 227 0.82 -1.53 18.29
CA GLY A 227 0.96 -0.92 16.98
C GLY A 227 -0.19 -0.01 16.63
N ASP A 228 -0.12 0.58 15.46
CA ASP A 228 -1.16 1.43 14.90
C ASP A 228 -1.31 1.25 13.38
N CYS A 229 -2.48 1.61 12.88
CA CYS A 229 -2.75 1.79 11.47
C CYS A 229 -3.57 3.08 11.29
N CYS A 230 -3.13 3.99 10.42
CA CYS A 230 -3.76 5.31 10.27
C CYS A 230 -3.99 6.01 11.61
N CYS A 231 -2.97 6.08 12.48
CA CYS A 231 -3.05 6.66 13.83
C CYS A 231 -4.09 6.00 14.77
N THR A 232 -4.67 4.88 14.38
CA THR A 232 -5.58 4.10 15.22
C THR A 232 -4.82 2.98 15.88
N PHE A 233 -4.66 3.04 17.19
CA PHE A 233 -3.89 2.07 17.98
C PHE A 233 -4.70 0.83 18.34
N PHE A 234 -4.00 -0.31 18.48
CA PHE A 234 -4.60 -1.58 18.86
C PHE A 234 -3.68 -2.37 19.80
N ASP A 235 -4.29 -3.27 20.59
CA ASP A 235 -3.62 -4.18 21.48
C ASP A 235 -3.19 -5.49 20.77
N LYS A 236 -2.54 -6.40 21.51
CA LYS A 236 -2.08 -7.70 21.00
C LYS A 236 -3.18 -8.64 20.49
N HIS A 237 -4.43 -8.34 20.78
CA HIS A 237 -5.60 -9.09 20.29
C HIS A 237 -6.26 -8.42 19.09
N GLY A 238 -5.67 -7.31 18.59
CA GLY A 238 -6.24 -6.51 17.51
C GLY A 238 -7.42 -5.63 17.93
N LYS A 239 -7.67 -5.50 19.24
CA LYS A 239 -8.74 -4.64 19.74
C LYS A 239 -8.30 -3.18 19.65
N ILE A 240 -9.12 -2.37 18.98
CA ILE A 240 -8.90 -0.92 18.85
C ILE A 240 -8.97 -0.27 20.22
N LEU A 241 -7.99 0.56 20.52
CA LEU A 241 -7.93 1.36 21.75
C LEU A 241 -8.77 2.61 21.57
N THR A 242 -10.00 2.56 22.09
CA THR A 242 -10.94 3.69 22.09
C THR A 242 -10.56 4.72 23.17
N GLY A 243 -11.05 5.95 23.06
CA GLY A 243 -10.85 7.01 24.05
C GLY A 243 -10.41 8.32 23.40
N ASP A 244 -9.96 9.27 24.18
CA ASP A 244 -9.71 10.66 23.77
C ASP A 244 -8.83 10.76 22.53
N LEU A 245 -7.71 10.05 22.47
CA LEU A 245 -6.81 10.09 21.33
C LEU A 245 -7.52 9.67 20.02
N LEU A 246 -8.28 8.57 20.03
CA LEU A 246 -9.05 8.15 18.87
C LEU A 246 -10.15 9.16 18.52
N ASP A 247 -10.82 9.70 19.54
CA ASP A 247 -11.91 10.67 19.38
C ASP A 247 -11.46 11.99 18.74
N ARG A 248 -10.19 12.34 18.83
CA ARG A 248 -9.62 13.55 18.19
C ARG A 248 -8.72 13.24 16.98
N THR A 249 -8.72 12.00 16.51
CA THR A 249 -7.95 11.56 15.31
C THR A 249 -8.78 11.72 14.04
N ILE A 250 -8.21 12.35 13.02
CA ILE A 250 -8.75 12.42 11.67
C ILE A 250 -8.15 11.27 10.86
N ALA A 251 -8.89 10.19 10.72
CA ALA A 251 -8.54 9.04 9.92
C ALA A 251 -9.78 8.27 9.49
N ILE A 252 -9.65 7.48 8.43
CA ILE A 252 -10.66 6.50 8.07
C ILE A 252 -10.79 5.46 9.18
N PRO A 253 -12.01 5.09 9.61
CA PRO A 253 -12.19 4.05 10.63
C PRO A 253 -11.64 2.69 10.15
N LEU A 254 -10.85 1.99 10.97
CA LEU A 254 -10.30 0.68 10.61
C LEU A 254 -11.37 -0.35 10.20
N PRO A 255 -12.56 -0.43 10.83
CA PRO A 255 -13.63 -1.32 10.37
C PRO A 255 -14.08 -1.04 8.94
N GLN A 256 -14.03 0.22 8.48
CA GLN A 256 -14.36 0.59 7.10
C GLN A 256 -13.32 0.06 6.11
N LEU A 257 -12.04 0.06 6.48
CA LEU A 257 -10.97 -0.52 5.66
C LEU A 257 -11.14 -2.02 5.40
N ALA A 258 -11.77 -2.74 6.30
CA ALA A 258 -12.06 -4.17 6.13
C ALA A 258 -13.03 -4.45 4.95
N HIS A 259 -13.80 -3.45 4.53
CA HIS A 259 -14.75 -3.56 3.41
C HIS A 259 -14.17 -3.07 2.08
N VAL A 260 -12.98 -2.49 2.09
CA VAL A 260 -12.30 -2.05 0.85
C VAL A 260 -11.88 -3.29 0.04
N PRO A 261 -12.22 -3.38 -1.25
CA PRO A 261 -11.93 -4.56 -2.07
C PRO A 261 -10.45 -4.98 -2.06
N ASN A 262 -9.53 -4.01 -2.03
CA ASN A 262 -8.10 -4.25 -2.00
C ASN A 262 -7.43 -3.38 -0.93
N SER A 263 -7.29 -3.90 0.27
CA SER A 263 -6.48 -3.27 1.34
C SER A 263 -5.08 -3.86 1.32
N ILE A 264 -4.08 -3.02 1.06
CA ILE A 264 -2.67 -3.39 0.94
C ILE A 264 -1.94 -2.86 2.17
N LEU A 265 -1.36 -3.77 2.93
CA LEU A 265 -0.59 -3.44 4.13
C LEU A 265 0.89 -3.72 3.88
N SER A 266 1.73 -2.74 4.20
CA SER A 266 3.19 -2.88 4.13
C SER A 266 3.78 -2.99 5.53
N LEU A 267 4.65 -3.99 5.70
CA LEU A 267 5.36 -4.29 6.95
C LEU A 267 6.85 -4.52 6.66
N ILE A 268 7.72 -3.89 7.46
CA ILE A 268 9.19 -4.13 7.37
C ILE A 268 9.63 -5.27 8.29
N HIS A 269 8.94 -5.44 9.42
CA HIS A 269 9.28 -6.43 10.43
C HIS A 269 8.14 -7.44 10.55
N ILE A 270 8.44 -8.65 10.15
CA ILE A 270 7.59 -9.83 10.37
C ILE A 270 8.27 -10.71 11.42
#